data_c6b2a18818f2db9b1fe9dff800059d27
#
_entry.id   c6b2a18818f2db9b1fe9dff800059d27
#
_cell.length_a   1.000
_cell.length_b   1.000
_cell.length_c   1.000
_cell.angle_alpha   90.00
_cell.angle_beta   90.00
_cell.angle_gamma   90.00
#
_symmetry.space_group_name_H-M   'P 1'
#
loop_
_entity.id
_entity.type
_entity.pdbx_description
1 polymer ?
#
loop_
_entity_poly.entity_id
_entity_poly.type
_entity_poly.pdbx_seq_one_letter_code
_entity_poly.pdbx_strand_id
1 'polypeptide(L)'
;MKQGKLIRRAVSAVLAGCMMFTLLPVVAFAASGTFTIGSNSYETETDIPEQELGGGTISYDAETHTLTLNGVNFEDSSRNDWVIDFYDTDTPQNLVLMGKNLLKGRGGIRAQDLKISGNGSLQITVTDHDGIAGIGRQSGENLTIGSDVDITAMNACAIAVNGSVRIEQDATVKAKCRYSGIDCYDLTIDSATEVNLESTEEKRNAIFVHGNNDGTVAGTANIKNSKLVLKSHYPAFYAKDGIEISGGSVEAESISDAGIFTSGKLSITDADIDASGCFYGIGSNGAMEMTGGKLKAVGQNNGVYIRNSLTLNNVEVNAECENWVTISSMGPMVLNGGKIKAVSKNASGDEANAIYAGNRYDGDEEILAEGSLTIKGNAKVYASGYQGIGSDGQTTIGEADIEIDSTDSSIVYPVQIENGNKILSLMGGKNKESATVLDPDDFVWDSPSPDCIGKNAYLHIITGAVAGPDETPDPGSGYDASSAAGGAIAAVAVGGAAIWGGYEIATRVILHGLLPEGAAIPANRGQLALLIWTEKGKPEPAAQPAFADVADPDMAKAAQWCTEQGTMAAKGDRFDPEGWTPKFKVIEVWNKAFPAA
;
A
#
# COMPACT_ATOMS: atom_id res chain seq x y z
N MET A 1 44.53 20.17 -1.22
CA MET A 1 45.13 19.27 -2.25
C MET A 1 45.71 17.94 -1.71
N LYS A 2 45.70 17.63 -0.40
CA LYS A 2 46.22 16.36 0.13
C LYS A 2 45.14 15.25 0.24
N GLN A 3 43.87 15.57 0.40
CA GLN A 3 42.78 14.55 0.51
C GLN A 3 42.41 13.86 -0.81
N GLY A 4 42.49 14.54 -1.95
CA GLY A 4 42.18 13.94 -3.26
C GLY A 4 43.18 12.88 -3.74
N LYS A 5 44.41 12.89 -3.23
CA LYS A 5 45.43 11.87 -3.56
C LYS A 5 45.28 10.59 -2.74
N LEU A 6 44.71 10.68 -1.52
CA LEU A 6 44.44 9.50 -0.69
C LEU A 6 43.25 8.67 -1.23
N ILE A 7 42.19 9.38 -1.65
CA ILE A 7 40.98 8.71 -2.22
C ILE A 7 41.31 8.00 -3.54
N ARG A 8 42.10 8.63 -4.42
CA ARG A 8 42.55 7.97 -5.67
C ARG A 8 43.43 6.73 -5.42
N ARG A 9 44.26 6.75 -4.40
CA ARG A 9 45.08 5.56 -4.03
C ARG A 9 44.29 4.46 -3.40
N ALA A 10 43.26 4.78 -2.60
CA ALA A 10 42.33 3.79 -2.05
C ALA A 10 41.47 3.12 -3.12
N VAL A 11 40.91 3.89 -4.06
CA VAL A 11 40.12 3.37 -5.18
C VAL A 11 40.96 2.52 -6.12
N SER A 12 42.23 2.92 -6.41
CA SER A 12 43.13 2.09 -7.22
C SER A 12 43.57 0.82 -6.52
N ALA A 13 43.70 0.81 -5.19
CA ALA A 13 44.06 -0.39 -4.43
C ALA A 13 42.87 -1.38 -4.35
N VAL A 14 41.62 -0.87 -4.25
CA VAL A 14 40.41 -1.71 -4.28
C VAL A 14 40.19 -2.31 -5.67
N LEU A 15 40.39 -1.51 -6.75
CA LEU A 15 40.31 -2.02 -8.12
C LEU A 15 41.41 -3.04 -8.44
N ALA A 16 42.63 -2.81 -7.98
CA ALA A 16 43.73 -3.78 -8.13
C ALA A 16 43.48 -5.05 -7.28
N GLY A 17 42.88 -4.92 -6.09
CA GLY A 17 42.46 -6.07 -5.26
C GLY A 17 41.36 -6.89 -5.93
N CYS A 18 40.35 -6.23 -6.53
CA CYS A 18 39.29 -6.93 -7.27
C CYS A 18 39.83 -7.61 -8.54
N MET A 19 40.80 -7.00 -9.25
CA MET A 19 41.42 -7.64 -10.42
C MET A 19 42.38 -8.80 -10.05
N MET A 20 43.00 -8.79 -8.85
CA MET A 20 43.81 -9.91 -8.42
C MET A 20 42.98 -11.13 -7.98
N PHE A 21 41.75 -10.94 -7.52
CA PHE A 21 40.86 -12.06 -7.22
C PHE A 21 40.32 -12.75 -8.48
N THR A 22 40.30 -12.06 -9.64
CA THR A 22 39.87 -12.63 -10.92
C THR A 22 41.00 -13.39 -11.65
N LEU A 23 42.22 -13.40 -11.13
CA LEU A 23 43.40 -14.05 -11.75
C LEU A 23 43.96 -15.23 -10.94
N LEU A 24 43.27 -15.65 -9.89
CA LEU A 24 43.56 -16.95 -9.33
C LEU A 24 43.04 -18.00 -10.31
N PRO A 25 43.86 -18.91 -10.81
CA PRO A 25 43.34 -20.06 -11.52
C PRO A 25 42.41 -20.78 -10.55
N VAL A 26 41.10 -20.71 -10.76
CA VAL A 26 40.17 -21.66 -10.18
C VAL A 26 40.67 -22.99 -10.77
N VAL A 27 41.34 -23.79 -9.97
CA VAL A 27 41.52 -25.21 -10.31
C VAL A 27 40.10 -25.75 -10.24
N ALA A 28 39.40 -25.72 -11.36
CA ALA A 28 38.16 -26.43 -11.49
C ALA A 28 38.50 -27.90 -11.25
N PHE A 29 38.12 -28.42 -10.09
CA PHE A 29 37.91 -29.85 -10.00
C PHE A 29 36.77 -30.12 -10.98
N ALA A 30 37.11 -30.71 -12.12
CA ALA A 30 36.13 -31.20 -13.05
C ALA A 30 35.25 -32.20 -12.30
N ALA A 31 34.05 -31.80 -11.96
CA ALA A 31 33.03 -32.72 -11.49
C ALA A 31 32.54 -33.45 -12.73
N SER A 32 32.97 -34.71 -12.88
CA SER A 32 32.46 -35.56 -13.98
C SER A 32 30.97 -35.80 -13.74
N GLY A 33 30.14 -35.24 -14.60
CA GLY A 33 28.71 -35.41 -14.52
C GLY A 33 28.09 -35.64 -15.92
N THR A 34 26.90 -36.13 -15.92
CA THR A 34 26.11 -36.30 -17.14
C THR A 34 24.77 -35.56 -17.02
N PHE A 35 24.24 -35.07 -18.14
CA PHE A 35 22.87 -34.60 -18.24
C PHE A 35 22.17 -35.29 -19.41
N THR A 36 20.84 -35.27 -19.38
CA THR A 36 20.06 -35.87 -20.44
C THR A 36 19.13 -34.85 -21.11
N ILE A 37 18.88 -35.03 -22.39
CA ILE A 37 17.81 -34.37 -23.12
C ILE A 37 16.97 -35.48 -23.78
N GLY A 38 15.77 -35.71 -23.29
CA GLY A 38 14.98 -36.89 -23.60
C GLY A 38 15.77 -38.17 -23.30
N SER A 39 15.91 -39.06 -24.30
CA SER A 39 16.66 -40.31 -24.15
C SER A 39 18.16 -40.18 -24.40
N ASN A 40 18.67 -39.02 -24.79
CA ASN A 40 20.07 -38.82 -25.12
C ASN A 40 20.83 -38.35 -23.86
N SER A 41 21.97 -38.98 -23.59
CA SER A 41 22.87 -38.62 -22.48
C SER A 41 24.11 -37.91 -23.02
N TYR A 42 24.54 -36.87 -22.33
CA TYR A 42 25.66 -35.99 -22.64
C TYR A 42 26.58 -35.84 -21.43
N GLU A 43 27.88 -35.71 -21.66
CA GLU A 43 28.86 -35.44 -20.61
C GLU A 43 29.05 -33.94 -20.39
N THR A 44 29.09 -33.48 -19.15
CA THR A 44 29.25 -32.06 -18.81
C THR A 44 30.62 -31.49 -19.12
N GLU A 45 31.62 -32.35 -19.33
CA GLU A 45 32.99 -31.97 -19.67
C GLU A 45 33.23 -31.92 -21.20
N THR A 46 32.24 -32.22 -22.00
CA THR A 46 32.37 -32.30 -23.46
C THR A 46 31.46 -31.31 -24.16
N ASP A 47 32.04 -30.47 -25.01
CA ASP A 47 31.27 -29.56 -25.86
C ASP A 47 30.34 -30.34 -26.78
N ILE A 48 29.09 -29.86 -26.86
CA ILE A 48 28.16 -30.32 -27.90
C ILE A 48 28.11 -29.25 -28.97
N PRO A 49 28.64 -29.49 -30.17
CA PRO A 49 28.48 -28.56 -31.28
C PRO A 49 27.00 -28.41 -31.61
N GLU A 50 26.66 -27.34 -32.29
CA GLU A 50 25.28 -27.08 -32.73
C GLU A 50 24.71 -28.28 -33.50
N GLN A 51 23.62 -28.83 -32.99
CA GLN A 51 22.92 -29.96 -33.59
C GLN A 51 21.41 -29.78 -33.59
N GLU A 52 20.71 -30.41 -34.52
CA GLU A 52 19.27 -30.30 -34.62
C GLU A 52 18.53 -31.04 -33.51
N LEU A 53 17.50 -30.39 -32.95
CA LEU A 53 16.55 -30.98 -32.04
C LEU A 53 15.16 -30.34 -32.23
N GLY A 54 14.16 -31.15 -32.58
CA GLY A 54 12.77 -30.70 -32.66
C GLY A 54 12.52 -29.52 -33.63
N GLY A 55 13.29 -29.46 -34.73
CA GLY A 55 13.19 -28.39 -35.72
C GLY A 55 13.92 -27.08 -35.36
N GLY A 56 14.57 -27.03 -34.23
CA GLY A 56 15.53 -26.01 -33.80
C GLY A 56 16.90 -26.60 -33.56
N THR A 57 17.76 -25.92 -32.84
CA THR A 57 19.11 -26.39 -32.53
C THR A 57 19.43 -26.32 -31.04
N ILE A 58 20.32 -27.22 -30.60
CA ILE A 58 20.94 -27.20 -29.29
C ILE A 58 22.46 -27.14 -29.44
N SER A 59 23.14 -26.53 -28.46
CA SER A 59 24.58 -26.64 -28.26
C SER A 59 24.90 -26.59 -26.78
N TYR A 60 26.03 -27.17 -26.36
CA TYR A 60 26.50 -27.11 -25.01
C TYR A 60 27.98 -26.72 -24.97
N ASP A 61 28.28 -25.74 -24.16
CA ASP A 61 29.64 -25.27 -23.85
C ASP A 61 30.04 -25.81 -22.47
N ALA A 62 31.01 -26.72 -22.47
CA ALA A 62 31.47 -27.39 -21.26
C ALA A 62 32.26 -26.48 -20.33
N GLU A 63 32.95 -25.46 -20.83
CA GLU A 63 33.73 -24.51 -20.01
C GLU A 63 32.81 -23.62 -19.15
N THR A 64 31.69 -23.21 -19.70
CA THR A 64 30.72 -22.33 -19.04
C THR A 64 29.49 -23.07 -18.50
N HIS A 65 29.40 -24.39 -18.67
CA HIS A 65 28.23 -25.23 -18.37
C HIS A 65 26.93 -24.65 -18.94
N THR A 66 26.95 -24.25 -20.20
CA THR A 66 25.86 -23.55 -20.85
C THR A 66 25.20 -24.38 -21.93
N LEU A 67 23.94 -24.77 -21.70
CA LEU A 67 23.07 -25.34 -22.72
C LEU A 67 22.32 -24.20 -23.43
N THR A 68 22.44 -24.10 -24.73
CA THR A 68 21.69 -23.16 -25.57
C THR A 68 20.56 -23.90 -26.31
N LEU A 69 19.34 -23.37 -26.20
CA LEU A 69 18.17 -23.80 -26.99
C LEU A 69 17.83 -22.69 -27.98
N ASN A 70 17.75 -23.03 -29.27
CA ASN A 70 17.43 -22.08 -30.31
C ASN A 70 16.27 -22.58 -31.18
N GLY A 71 15.06 -22.11 -30.90
CA GLY A 71 13.85 -22.46 -31.65
C GLY A 71 13.44 -23.93 -31.49
N VAL A 72 13.80 -24.59 -30.42
CA VAL A 72 13.54 -26.01 -30.16
C VAL A 72 12.05 -26.23 -29.90
N ASN A 73 11.47 -27.24 -30.59
CA ASN A 73 10.13 -27.75 -30.31
C ASN A 73 10.24 -29.26 -30.07
N PHE A 74 10.47 -29.63 -28.81
CA PHE A 74 10.77 -31.01 -28.47
C PHE A 74 9.72 -31.62 -27.55
N GLU A 75 9.16 -32.76 -27.94
CA GLU A 75 8.26 -33.58 -27.15
C GLU A 75 8.93 -34.89 -26.80
N ASP A 76 9.22 -35.11 -25.54
CA ASP A 76 9.74 -36.40 -25.09
C ASP A 76 8.62 -37.41 -24.96
N SER A 77 8.54 -38.32 -25.92
CA SER A 77 7.62 -39.44 -25.89
C SER A 77 8.20 -40.67 -25.19
N SER A 78 9.43 -40.60 -24.74
CA SER A 78 10.04 -41.66 -23.94
C SER A 78 9.38 -41.73 -22.54
N ARG A 79 9.68 -42.77 -21.77
CA ARG A 79 9.20 -42.87 -20.38
C ARG A 79 10.12 -42.18 -19.40
N ASN A 80 10.98 -41.26 -19.85
CA ASN A 80 11.83 -40.48 -18.97
C ASN A 80 10.98 -39.55 -18.12
N ASP A 81 11.43 -39.35 -16.88
CA ASP A 81 10.71 -38.49 -15.96
C ASP A 81 10.89 -37.00 -16.29
N TRP A 82 12.00 -36.62 -16.93
CA TRP A 82 12.36 -35.24 -17.24
C TRP A 82 12.78 -35.06 -18.71
N VAL A 83 12.38 -33.93 -19.32
CA VAL A 83 12.80 -33.56 -20.68
C VAL A 83 14.27 -33.15 -20.72
N ILE A 84 14.68 -32.32 -19.76
CA ILE A 84 16.08 -31.95 -19.52
C ILE A 84 16.40 -32.29 -18.07
N ASP A 85 17.43 -33.09 -17.85
CA ASP A 85 17.78 -33.58 -16.53
C ASP A 85 19.27 -33.40 -16.25
N PHE A 86 19.59 -32.48 -15.35
CA PHE A 86 20.92 -32.22 -14.85
C PHE A 86 21.18 -32.91 -13.49
N TYR A 87 20.53 -34.04 -13.22
CA TYR A 87 20.56 -34.73 -11.92
C TYR A 87 21.96 -35.12 -11.46
N ASP A 88 22.85 -35.55 -12.36
CA ASP A 88 24.20 -35.97 -12.05
C ASP A 88 25.25 -34.87 -12.21
N THR A 89 24.82 -33.59 -12.12
CA THR A 89 25.75 -32.47 -12.19
C THR A 89 25.88 -31.82 -10.80
N ASP A 90 27.12 -31.67 -10.35
CA ASP A 90 27.43 -30.96 -9.09
C ASP A 90 27.80 -29.48 -9.33
N THR A 91 27.66 -29.01 -10.57
CA THR A 91 28.01 -27.65 -10.98
C THR A 91 26.76 -26.87 -11.40
N PRO A 92 26.68 -25.55 -11.14
CA PRO A 92 25.61 -24.70 -11.65
C PRO A 92 25.51 -24.77 -13.16
N GLN A 93 24.28 -24.85 -13.68
CA GLN A 93 24.00 -24.95 -15.09
C GLN A 93 23.37 -23.65 -15.62
N ASN A 94 23.76 -23.25 -16.83
CA ASN A 94 23.17 -22.14 -17.54
C ASN A 94 22.33 -22.66 -18.69
N LEU A 95 21.10 -22.12 -18.82
CA LEU A 95 20.22 -22.35 -19.96
C LEU A 95 20.02 -21.03 -20.70
N VAL A 96 20.54 -20.94 -21.91
CA VAL A 96 20.39 -19.76 -22.76
C VAL A 96 19.30 -20.02 -23.79
N LEU A 97 18.33 -19.13 -23.84
CA LEU A 97 17.18 -19.21 -24.73
C LEU A 97 17.37 -18.27 -25.93
N MET A 98 17.25 -18.81 -27.13
CA MET A 98 17.19 -18.08 -28.40
C MET A 98 15.91 -18.48 -29.14
N GLY A 99 15.18 -17.48 -29.66
CA GLY A 99 13.90 -17.75 -30.32
C GLY A 99 12.83 -18.31 -29.36
N LYS A 100 11.87 -19.05 -29.92
CA LYS A 100 10.79 -19.66 -29.14
C LYS A 100 11.07 -21.14 -28.93
N ASN A 101 11.16 -21.57 -27.69
CA ASN A 101 11.43 -22.96 -27.34
C ASN A 101 10.21 -23.59 -26.66
N LEU A 102 9.90 -24.81 -26.99
CA LEU A 102 8.81 -25.60 -26.44
C LEU A 102 9.34 -26.96 -25.99
N LEU A 103 9.12 -27.28 -24.72
CA LEU A 103 9.43 -28.58 -24.14
C LEU A 103 8.15 -29.22 -23.63
N LYS A 104 7.92 -30.49 -24.03
CA LYS A 104 6.79 -31.29 -23.56
C LYS A 104 7.27 -32.64 -23.03
N GLY A 105 6.72 -33.09 -21.91
CA GLY A 105 7.06 -34.39 -21.36
C GLY A 105 6.31 -34.71 -20.07
N ARG A 106 6.82 -35.65 -19.30
CA ARG A 106 6.29 -35.98 -17.97
C ARG A 106 6.72 -34.93 -16.95
N GLY A 107 7.98 -34.51 -16.92
CA GLY A 107 8.55 -33.38 -16.21
C GLY A 107 9.33 -32.47 -17.17
N GLY A 108 9.59 -31.25 -16.78
CA GLY A 108 10.26 -30.27 -17.64
C GLY A 108 11.78 -30.31 -17.47
N ILE A 109 12.33 -29.43 -16.63
CA ILE A 109 13.76 -29.29 -16.37
C ILE A 109 14.05 -29.59 -14.90
N ARG A 110 15.04 -30.43 -14.63
CA ARG A 110 15.54 -30.71 -13.27
C ARG A 110 17.01 -30.33 -13.17
N ALA A 111 17.36 -29.51 -12.15
CA ALA A 111 18.73 -29.10 -11.91
C ALA A 111 18.94 -28.71 -10.43
N GLN A 112 20.18 -28.82 -9.92
CA GLN A 112 20.52 -28.35 -8.58
C GLN A 112 20.57 -26.81 -8.54
N ASP A 113 21.37 -26.22 -9.41
CA ASP A 113 21.47 -24.78 -9.61
C ASP A 113 21.24 -24.46 -11.09
N LEU A 114 20.24 -23.66 -11.41
CA LEU A 114 19.89 -23.32 -12.78
C LEU A 114 19.72 -21.82 -12.97
N LYS A 115 20.37 -21.29 -14.00
CA LYS A 115 20.12 -19.94 -14.49
C LYS A 115 19.55 -19.97 -15.89
N ILE A 116 18.34 -19.44 -16.09
CA ILE A 116 17.69 -19.30 -17.39
C ILE A 116 17.87 -17.86 -17.86
N SER A 117 18.43 -17.66 -19.05
CA SER A 117 18.71 -16.35 -19.61
C SER A 117 18.58 -16.34 -21.14
N GLY A 118 18.81 -15.19 -21.76
CA GLY A 118 18.75 -15.02 -23.21
C GLY A 118 17.56 -14.15 -23.64
N ASN A 119 17.45 -13.93 -24.94
CA ASN A 119 16.41 -13.10 -25.56
C ASN A 119 15.25 -13.92 -26.15
N GLY A 120 15.26 -15.21 -25.94
CA GLY A 120 14.21 -16.13 -26.33
C GLY A 120 13.18 -16.37 -25.24
N SER A 121 12.23 -17.25 -25.53
CA SER A 121 11.21 -17.69 -24.59
C SER A 121 11.17 -19.21 -24.46
N LEU A 122 10.69 -19.70 -23.31
CA LEU A 122 10.55 -21.10 -23.02
C LEU A 122 9.11 -21.42 -22.61
N GLN A 123 8.47 -22.30 -23.34
CA GLN A 123 7.19 -22.90 -22.96
C GLN A 123 7.42 -24.34 -22.51
N ILE A 124 6.92 -24.69 -21.34
CA ILE A 124 6.99 -26.03 -20.75
C ILE A 124 5.59 -26.58 -20.56
N THR A 125 5.32 -27.80 -21.04
CA THR A 125 4.06 -28.49 -20.77
C THR A 125 4.35 -29.88 -20.22
N VAL A 126 3.92 -30.13 -18.98
CA VAL A 126 4.21 -31.40 -18.26
C VAL A 126 2.96 -32.05 -17.69
N THR A 127 3.00 -33.38 -17.55
CA THR A 127 1.85 -34.18 -17.11
C THR A 127 1.95 -34.71 -15.70
N ASP A 128 3.15 -35.09 -15.22
CA ASP A 128 3.31 -35.88 -13.99
C ASP A 128 4.27 -35.28 -12.97
N HIS A 129 5.32 -34.55 -13.43
CA HIS A 129 6.34 -33.91 -12.61
C HIS A 129 6.33 -32.40 -12.81
N ASP A 130 7.13 -31.69 -12.02
CA ASP A 130 7.18 -30.24 -12.04
C ASP A 130 7.72 -29.67 -13.37
N GLY A 131 7.35 -28.45 -13.68
CA GLY A 131 7.85 -27.76 -14.87
C GLY A 131 9.34 -27.46 -14.77
N ILE A 132 9.77 -26.87 -13.63
CA ILE A 132 11.17 -26.67 -13.27
C ILE A 132 11.33 -27.13 -11.82
N ALA A 133 12.23 -28.06 -11.57
CA ALA A 133 12.45 -28.64 -10.25
C ALA A 133 13.91 -28.61 -9.84
N GLY A 134 14.11 -28.49 -8.51
CA GLY A 134 15.36 -28.86 -7.87
C GLY A 134 15.57 -30.37 -7.85
N ILE A 135 16.77 -30.80 -7.47
CA ILE A 135 17.13 -32.22 -7.40
C ILE A 135 16.62 -32.88 -6.10
N GLY A 136 16.28 -32.09 -5.10
CA GLY A 136 15.73 -32.57 -3.82
C GLY A 136 16.78 -33.20 -2.90
N ARG A 137 18.08 -33.03 -3.16
CA ARG A 137 19.12 -33.70 -2.41
C ARG A 137 19.50 -33.01 -1.10
N GLN A 138 19.48 -31.67 -1.04
CA GLN A 138 19.81 -30.88 0.18
C GLN A 138 19.36 -29.42 0.04
N SER A 139 19.45 -28.65 1.13
CA SER A 139 19.27 -27.19 1.10
C SER A 139 20.37 -26.52 0.26
N GLY A 140 20.00 -25.61 -0.65
CA GLY A 140 20.96 -24.84 -1.44
C GLY A 140 20.75 -24.92 -2.94
N GLU A 141 19.63 -25.48 -3.39
CA GLU A 141 19.23 -25.44 -4.79
C GLU A 141 18.76 -24.03 -5.15
N ASN A 142 19.22 -23.50 -6.29
CA ASN A 142 18.86 -22.13 -6.70
C ASN A 142 18.36 -22.11 -8.13
N LEU A 143 17.29 -21.34 -8.35
CA LEU A 143 16.77 -21.06 -9.68
C LEU A 143 16.79 -19.56 -9.94
N THR A 144 17.42 -19.13 -11.03
CA THR A 144 17.36 -17.75 -11.51
C THR A 144 16.70 -17.72 -12.87
N ILE A 145 15.67 -16.89 -13.04
CA ILE A 145 14.94 -16.71 -14.29
C ILE A 145 15.10 -15.25 -14.76
N GLY A 146 15.81 -15.05 -15.86
CA GLY A 146 16.01 -13.77 -16.53
C GLY A 146 15.46 -13.76 -17.98
N SER A 147 14.50 -14.62 -18.29
CA SER A 147 13.86 -14.73 -19.62
C SER A 147 12.38 -15.06 -19.46
N ASP A 148 11.64 -14.99 -20.56
CA ASP A 148 10.22 -15.34 -20.59
C ASP A 148 10.00 -16.85 -20.47
N VAL A 149 9.25 -17.27 -19.43
CA VAL A 149 8.93 -18.68 -19.16
C VAL A 149 7.43 -18.85 -18.96
N ASP A 150 6.82 -19.80 -19.67
CA ASP A 150 5.39 -20.15 -19.60
C ASP A 150 5.25 -21.65 -19.29
N ILE A 151 4.66 -22.01 -18.14
CA ILE A 151 4.59 -23.38 -17.66
C ILE A 151 3.14 -23.85 -17.51
N THR A 152 2.82 -24.98 -18.12
CA THR A 152 1.59 -25.74 -17.86
C THR A 152 1.94 -27.07 -17.19
N ALA A 153 1.59 -27.25 -15.91
CA ALA A 153 1.85 -28.47 -15.15
C ALA A 153 0.53 -29.12 -14.69
N MET A 154 0.16 -30.26 -15.32
CA MET A 154 -1.18 -30.85 -15.13
C MET A 154 -1.39 -31.51 -13.78
N ASN A 155 -0.36 -32.16 -13.21
CA ASN A 155 -0.45 -32.88 -11.94
C ASN A 155 0.70 -32.54 -10.97
N ALA A 156 1.29 -31.36 -11.10
CA ALA A 156 2.49 -30.96 -10.35
C ALA A 156 2.56 -29.46 -10.08
N CYS A 157 3.64 -29.00 -9.48
CA CYS A 157 3.99 -27.59 -9.39
C CYS A 157 4.53 -27.06 -10.73
N ALA A 158 4.42 -25.76 -10.95
CA ALA A 158 5.12 -25.18 -12.09
C ALA A 158 6.62 -25.05 -11.78
N ILE A 159 6.96 -24.55 -10.61
CA ILE A 159 8.34 -24.40 -10.10
C ILE A 159 8.38 -24.95 -8.67
N ALA A 160 9.29 -25.92 -8.42
CA ALA A 160 9.51 -26.51 -7.10
C ALA A 160 11.00 -26.65 -6.80
N VAL A 161 11.54 -25.81 -5.90
CA VAL A 161 12.97 -25.72 -5.61
C VAL A 161 13.23 -25.70 -4.10
N ASN A 162 14.02 -26.64 -3.60
CA ASN A 162 14.43 -26.68 -2.18
C ASN A 162 15.54 -25.66 -1.87
N GLY A 163 15.34 -24.42 -2.27
CA GLY A 163 16.28 -23.33 -2.15
C GLY A 163 15.69 -22.01 -2.59
N SER A 164 16.50 -21.14 -3.15
CA SER A 164 16.08 -19.80 -3.53
C SER A 164 15.59 -19.73 -4.98
N VAL A 165 14.45 -19.09 -5.21
CA VAL A 165 13.99 -18.70 -6.53
C VAL A 165 14.17 -17.20 -6.72
N ARG A 166 14.83 -16.82 -7.81
CA ARG A 166 15.04 -15.43 -8.21
C ARG A 166 14.49 -15.19 -9.61
N ILE A 167 13.61 -14.21 -9.74
CA ILE A 167 13.10 -13.72 -11.02
C ILE A 167 13.66 -12.33 -11.23
N GLU A 168 14.42 -12.16 -12.33
CA GLU A 168 15.21 -10.97 -12.59
C GLU A 168 14.47 -9.97 -13.51
N GLN A 169 15.11 -8.83 -13.73
CA GLN A 169 14.62 -7.73 -14.55
C GLN A 169 14.14 -8.19 -15.92
N ASP A 170 13.01 -7.62 -16.34
CA ASP A 170 12.35 -7.79 -17.63
C ASP A 170 11.80 -9.21 -17.91
N ALA A 171 12.00 -10.17 -17.01
CA ALA A 171 11.46 -11.51 -17.17
C ALA A 171 9.93 -11.54 -17.03
N THR A 172 9.29 -12.40 -17.83
CA THR A 172 7.87 -12.75 -17.70
C THR A 172 7.76 -14.21 -17.29
N VAL A 173 7.12 -14.49 -16.15
CA VAL A 173 6.86 -15.87 -15.71
C VAL A 173 5.36 -16.08 -15.64
N LYS A 174 4.86 -17.02 -16.45
CA LYS A 174 3.46 -17.46 -16.44
C LYS A 174 3.37 -18.92 -16.06
N ALA A 175 2.40 -19.26 -15.24
CA ALA A 175 2.15 -20.65 -14.94
C ALA A 175 0.68 -20.94 -14.68
N LYS A 176 0.24 -22.08 -15.20
CA LYS A 176 -0.99 -22.73 -14.81
C LYS A 176 -0.68 -24.17 -14.40
N CYS A 177 -0.94 -24.47 -13.12
CA CYS A 177 -0.56 -25.75 -12.57
C CYS A 177 -1.64 -26.29 -11.62
N ARG A 178 -1.54 -27.59 -11.32
CA ARG A 178 -2.42 -28.20 -10.35
C ARG A 178 -2.04 -27.82 -8.92
N TYR A 179 -0.73 -27.91 -8.60
CA TYR A 179 -0.22 -27.63 -7.27
C TYR A 179 0.28 -26.17 -7.15
N SER A 180 1.40 -25.90 -6.53
CA SER A 180 1.90 -24.54 -6.36
C SER A 180 2.47 -23.98 -7.67
N GLY A 181 2.23 -22.70 -7.93
CA GLY A 181 2.88 -21.98 -9.02
C GLY A 181 4.39 -21.87 -8.79
N ILE A 182 4.77 -21.37 -7.60
CA ILE A 182 6.15 -21.38 -7.08
C ILE A 182 6.13 -21.98 -5.67
N ASP A 183 6.96 -22.98 -5.45
CA ASP A 183 7.20 -23.64 -4.16
C ASP A 183 8.70 -23.59 -3.87
N CYS A 184 9.13 -22.81 -2.86
CA CYS A 184 10.55 -22.59 -2.60
C CYS A 184 10.83 -22.23 -1.13
N TYR A 185 12.12 -22.22 -0.77
CA TYR A 185 12.54 -21.80 0.57
C TYR A 185 12.57 -20.27 0.69
N ASP A 186 13.10 -19.57 -0.31
CA ASP A 186 13.22 -18.12 -0.33
C ASP A 186 12.92 -17.59 -1.72
N LEU A 187 12.27 -16.41 -1.82
CA LEU A 187 11.84 -15.83 -3.08
C LEU A 187 12.30 -14.37 -3.24
N THR A 188 12.92 -14.09 -4.36
CA THR A 188 13.19 -12.71 -4.79
C THR A 188 12.64 -12.48 -6.18
N ILE A 189 11.80 -11.45 -6.35
CA ILE A 189 11.34 -10.97 -7.65
C ILE A 189 11.74 -9.50 -7.76
N ASP A 190 12.60 -9.17 -8.73
CA ASP A 190 13.14 -7.82 -8.87
C ASP A 190 12.96 -7.30 -10.28
N SER A 191 12.09 -6.31 -10.43
CA SER A 191 11.82 -5.61 -11.70
C SER A 191 11.36 -6.53 -12.83
N ALA A 192 10.68 -7.65 -12.48
CA ALA A 192 10.05 -8.53 -13.45
C ALA A 192 8.88 -7.82 -14.14
N THR A 193 8.74 -8.05 -15.45
CA THR A 193 7.63 -7.48 -16.24
C THR A 193 6.28 -7.99 -15.74
N GLU A 194 6.15 -9.30 -15.56
CA GLU A 194 4.94 -9.93 -15.02
C GLU A 194 5.25 -11.30 -14.44
N VAL A 195 4.68 -11.60 -13.28
CA VAL A 195 4.60 -12.95 -12.70
C VAL A 195 3.12 -13.30 -12.53
N ASN A 196 2.62 -14.21 -13.37
CA ASN A 196 1.20 -14.58 -13.43
C ASN A 196 1.03 -16.07 -13.17
N LEU A 197 0.50 -16.43 -12.00
CA LEU A 197 0.45 -17.79 -11.51
C LEU A 197 -0.98 -18.20 -11.13
N GLU A 198 -1.44 -19.33 -11.65
CA GLU A 198 -2.72 -19.95 -11.32
C GLU A 198 -2.50 -21.37 -10.78
N SER A 199 -2.85 -21.61 -9.52
CA SER A 199 -2.93 -22.92 -8.88
C SER A 199 -4.38 -23.40 -8.82
N THR A 200 -4.68 -24.61 -9.28
CA THR A 200 -6.05 -25.09 -9.44
C THR A 200 -6.49 -26.13 -8.42
N GLU A 201 -5.58 -26.67 -7.60
CA GLU A 201 -5.88 -27.68 -6.58
C GLU A 201 -6.31 -27.03 -5.26
N GLU A 202 -7.27 -27.64 -4.57
CA GLU A 202 -7.62 -27.28 -3.20
C GLU A 202 -6.38 -27.33 -2.28
N LYS A 203 -6.25 -26.38 -1.34
CA LYS A 203 -5.15 -26.28 -0.38
C LYS A 203 -3.76 -26.10 -1.00
N ARG A 204 -3.67 -25.43 -2.15
CA ARG A 204 -2.42 -25.05 -2.81
C ARG A 204 -2.36 -23.56 -3.08
N ASN A 205 -1.17 -23.02 -3.01
CA ASN A 205 -0.85 -21.60 -3.17
C ASN A 205 -0.43 -21.30 -4.62
N ALA A 206 -0.62 -20.07 -5.09
CA ALA A 206 0.08 -19.64 -6.29
C ALA A 206 1.57 -19.41 -6.01
N ILE A 207 1.90 -18.79 -4.85
CA ILE A 207 3.27 -18.69 -4.32
C ILE A 207 3.29 -19.25 -2.90
N PHE A 208 4.18 -20.21 -2.64
CA PHE A 208 4.42 -20.85 -1.35
C PHE A 208 5.91 -20.78 -0.96
N VAL A 209 6.24 -19.87 -0.03
CA VAL A 209 7.60 -19.66 0.47
C VAL A 209 7.66 -20.13 1.92
N HIS A 210 8.35 -21.24 2.17
CA HIS A 210 8.21 -21.92 3.46
C HIS A 210 9.50 -22.05 4.26
N GLY A 211 10.66 -21.60 3.73
CA GLY A 211 11.95 -21.81 4.36
C GLY A 211 12.33 -23.30 4.42
N ASN A 212 13.47 -23.61 4.98
CA ASN A 212 13.85 -25.00 5.20
C ASN A 212 13.40 -25.53 6.57
N ASN A 213 13.39 -26.85 6.71
CA ASN A 213 12.87 -27.52 7.92
C ASN A 213 13.77 -27.33 9.16
N ASP A 214 15.06 -27.06 8.99
CA ASP A 214 16.01 -26.86 10.10
C ASP A 214 16.09 -25.38 10.53
N GLY A 215 15.38 -24.47 9.85
CA GLY A 215 15.32 -23.05 10.18
C GLY A 215 16.56 -22.23 9.80
N THR A 216 17.50 -22.81 9.04
CA THR A 216 18.72 -22.09 8.58
C THR A 216 18.44 -21.18 7.40
N VAL A 217 17.36 -21.44 6.63
CA VAL A 217 16.87 -20.57 5.56
C VAL A 217 15.47 -20.09 5.94
N ALA A 218 15.32 -18.80 6.08
CA ALA A 218 14.03 -18.17 6.35
C ALA A 218 13.10 -18.26 5.13
N GLY A 219 11.82 -18.47 5.40
CA GLY A 219 10.79 -18.47 4.36
C GLY A 219 10.33 -17.04 4.04
N THR A 220 11.20 -16.25 3.41
CA THR A 220 10.94 -14.82 3.10
C THR A 220 10.70 -14.60 1.62
N ALA A 221 9.83 -13.61 1.32
CA ALA A 221 9.58 -13.19 -0.04
C ALA A 221 9.87 -11.69 -0.19
N ASN A 222 10.73 -11.34 -1.14
CA ASN A 222 11.14 -9.97 -1.46
C ASN A 222 10.71 -9.61 -2.88
N ILE A 223 9.75 -8.69 -3.02
CA ILE A 223 9.19 -8.28 -4.30
C ILE A 223 9.52 -6.81 -4.53
N LYS A 224 10.17 -6.49 -5.67
CA LYS A 224 10.54 -5.12 -6.03
C LYS A 224 10.07 -4.77 -7.42
N ASN A 225 9.39 -3.62 -7.57
CA ASN A 225 9.03 -3.00 -8.85
C ASN A 225 8.44 -3.99 -9.88
N SER A 226 7.69 -4.98 -9.43
CA SER A 226 7.21 -6.07 -10.26
C SER A 226 5.69 -6.13 -10.26
N LYS A 227 5.11 -6.69 -11.33
CA LYS A 227 3.67 -6.97 -11.42
C LYS A 227 3.42 -8.45 -11.14
N LEU A 228 2.63 -8.74 -10.10
CA LEU A 228 2.20 -10.10 -9.76
C LEU A 228 0.68 -10.24 -9.95
N VAL A 229 0.24 -11.35 -10.57
CA VAL A 229 -1.16 -11.76 -10.68
C VAL A 229 -1.25 -13.21 -10.20
N LEU A 230 -1.90 -13.42 -9.08
CA LEU A 230 -1.87 -14.68 -8.35
C LEU A 230 -3.29 -15.19 -8.11
N LYS A 231 -3.57 -16.43 -8.50
CA LYS A 231 -4.85 -17.10 -8.25
C LYS A 231 -4.65 -18.48 -7.66
N SER A 232 -5.39 -18.80 -6.60
CA SER A 232 -5.36 -20.13 -5.99
C SER A 232 -6.60 -20.42 -5.15
N HIS A 233 -6.67 -21.63 -4.61
CA HIS A 233 -7.69 -22.01 -3.63
C HIS A 233 -7.27 -21.69 -2.18
N TYR A 234 -5.98 -21.80 -1.86
CA TYR A 234 -5.38 -21.49 -0.56
C TYR A 234 -4.76 -20.08 -0.61
N PRO A 235 -4.04 -19.55 0.40
CA PRO A 235 -3.50 -18.21 0.24
C PRO A 235 -2.79 -18.05 -1.10
N ALA A 236 -3.22 -17.05 -1.89
CA ALA A 236 -2.63 -16.89 -3.23
C ALA A 236 -1.14 -16.55 -3.11
N PHE A 237 -0.78 -15.75 -2.12
CA PHE A 237 0.60 -15.49 -1.75
C PHE A 237 0.83 -15.84 -0.28
N TYR A 238 1.65 -16.85 -0.02
CA TYR A 238 2.07 -17.24 1.33
C TYR A 238 3.59 -17.19 1.48
N ALA A 239 4.07 -16.57 2.56
CA ALA A 239 5.44 -16.70 3.03
C ALA A 239 5.47 -16.90 4.55
N LYS A 240 6.29 -17.86 5.00
CA LYS A 240 6.34 -18.27 6.41
C LYS A 240 6.88 -17.17 7.32
N ASP A 241 8.02 -16.57 6.99
CA ASP A 241 8.76 -15.70 7.92
C ASP A 241 8.64 -14.21 7.56
N GLY A 242 8.08 -13.87 6.40
CA GLY A 242 7.76 -12.49 6.04
C GLY A 242 7.62 -12.22 4.55
N ILE A 243 6.94 -11.12 4.25
CA ILE A 243 6.77 -10.60 2.89
C ILE A 243 7.19 -9.13 2.90
N GLU A 244 8.09 -8.77 1.99
CA GLU A 244 8.46 -7.39 1.70
C GLU A 244 8.12 -7.05 0.25
N ILE A 245 7.33 -5.98 0.05
CA ILE A 245 6.92 -5.50 -1.28
C ILE A 245 7.30 -4.03 -1.38
N SER A 246 8.06 -3.66 -2.42
CA SER A 246 8.45 -2.27 -2.67
C SER A 246 8.23 -1.89 -4.14
N GLY A 247 7.32 -0.97 -4.38
CA GLY A 247 6.89 -0.59 -5.73
C GLY A 247 6.13 -1.71 -6.44
N GLY A 248 5.67 -1.42 -7.67
CA GLY A 248 4.93 -2.37 -8.49
C GLY A 248 3.49 -2.62 -8.04
N SER A 249 2.95 -3.78 -8.41
CA SER A 249 1.57 -4.16 -8.07
C SER A 249 1.42 -5.65 -7.79
N VAL A 250 0.52 -5.99 -6.86
CA VAL A 250 0.16 -7.38 -6.56
C VAL A 250 -1.37 -7.51 -6.59
N GLU A 251 -1.86 -8.34 -7.50
CA GLU A 251 -3.24 -8.82 -7.53
C GLU A 251 -3.24 -10.27 -7.03
N ALA A 252 -3.92 -10.54 -5.92
CA ALA A 252 -3.91 -11.84 -5.27
C ALA A 252 -5.34 -12.28 -4.91
N GLU A 253 -5.81 -13.34 -5.55
CA GLU A 253 -7.15 -13.89 -5.39
C GLU A 253 -7.09 -15.31 -4.81
N SER A 254 -7.74 -15.51 -3.66
CA SER A 254 -7.92 -16.83 -3.06
C SER A 254 -9.40 -17.21 -2.97
N ILE A 255 -9.74 -18.43 -3.37
CA ILE A 255 -11.13 -18.94 -3.33
C ILE A 255 -11.55 -19.32 -1.91
N SER A 256 -10.66 -19.90 -1.09
CA SER A 256 -11.03 -20.48 0.20
C SER A 256 -10.20 -20.01 1.40
N ASP A 257 -9.26 -19.11 1.21
CA ASP A 257 -8.39 -18.60 2.29
C ASP A 257 -8.11 -17.10 2.11
N ALA A 258 -6.89 -16.62 2.31
CA ALA A 258 -6.48 -15.24 2.17
C ALA A 258 -5.90 -14.93 0.78
N GLY A 259 -6.11 -13.72 0.27
CA GLY A 259 -5.38 -13.25 -0.91
C GLY A 259 -3.87 -13.24 -0.64
N ILE A 260 -3.44 -12.55 0.40
CA ILE A 260 -2.05 -12.53 0.88
C ILE A 260 -2.01 -12.94 2.36
N PHE A 261 -1.13 -13.88 2.71
CA PHE A 261 -0.92 -14.27 4.11
C PHE A 261 0.56 -14.51 4.43
N THR A 262 0.99 -14.05 5.60
CA THR A 262 2.31 -14.40 6.13
C THR A 262 2.22 -14.74 7.62
N SER A 263 3.06 -15.68 8.08
CA SER A 263 3.20 -15.90 9.51
C SER A 263 4.19 -14.94 10.16
N GLY A 264 5.04 -14.26 9.37
CA GLY A 264 5.98 -13.24 9.81
C GLY A 264 5.47 -11.81 9.59
N LYS A 265 6.40 -10.87 9.46
CA LYS A 265 6.10 -9.45 9.19
C LYS A 265 5.68 -9.24 7.73
N LEU A 266 4.71 -8.36 7.50
CA LEU A 266 4.33 -7.85 6.18
C LEU A 266 4.75 -6.38 6.07
N SER A 267 5.67 -6.08 5.16
CA SER A 267 6.16 -4.72 4.89
C SER A 267 5.85 -4.33 3.45
N ILE A 268 5.15 -3.20 3.25
CA ILE A 268 4.76 -2.72 1.93
C ILE A 268 5.14 -1.24 1.79
N THR A 269 5.83 -0.89 0.70
CA THR A 269 6.24 0.48 0.42
C THR A 269 5.93 0.85 -1.02
N ASP A 270 5.16 1.93 -1.22
CA ASP A 270 4.84 2.53 -2.54
C ASP A 270 4.34 1.51 -3.58
N ALA A 271 3.56 0.51 -3.16
CA ALA A 271 3.01 -0.54 -4.01
C ALA A 271 1.47 -0.49 -4.06
N ASP A 272 0.89 -0.94 -5.19
CA ASP A 272 -0.55 -1.10 -5.36
C ASP A 272 -0.94 -2.56 -5.11
N ILE A 273 -1.74 -2.80 -4.07
CA ILE A 273 -2.18 -4.13 -3.65
C ILE A 273 -3.69 -4.28 -3.86
N ASP A 274 -4.10 -5.32 -4.59
CA ASP A 274 -5.50 -5.79 -4.70
C ASP A 274 -5.55 -7.25 -4.22
N ALA A 275 -6.04 -7.46 -3.00
CA ALA A 275 -6.06 -8.78 -2.38
C ALA A 275 -7.47 -9.17 -1.98
N SER A 276 -7.91 -10.35 -2.41
CA SER A 276 -9.22 -10.89 -2.09
C SER A 276 -9.15 -12.34 -1.64
N GLY A 277 -9.98 -12.69 -0.66
CA GLY A 277 -10.02 -14.05 -0.13
C GLY A 277 -11.31 -14.39 0.60
N CYS A 278 -11.54 -15.68 0.83
CA CYS A 278 -12.69 -16.15 1.59
C CYS A 278 -12.59 -15.78 3.07
N PHE A 279 -11.41 -15.92 3.69
CA PHE A 279 -11.22 -15.50 5.08
C PHE A 279 -10.75 -14.05 5.14
N TYR A 280 -9.62 -13.74 4.54
CA TYR A 280 -9.01 -12.41 4.59
C TYR A 280 -8.64 -11.92 3.18
N GLY A 281 -8.77 -10.62 2.93
CA GLY A 281 -8.05 -10.03 1.82
C GLY A 281 -6.55 -10.11 2.08
N ILE A 282 -6.12 -9.56 3.22
CA ILE A 282 -4.75 -9.65 3.74
C ILE A 282 -4.76 -10.16 5.18
N GLY A 283 -3.87 -11.13 5.47
CA GLY A 283 -3.62 -11.62 6.82
C GLY A 283 -2.14 -11.66 7.18
N SER A 284 -1.83 -11.40 8.47
CA SER A 284 -0.49 -11.59 9.01
C SER A 284 -0.54 -12.01 10.48
N ASN A 285 0.26 -13.03 10.85
CA ASN A 285 0.48 -13.36 12.26
C ASN A 285 1.52 -12.42 12.91
N GLY A 286 2.38 -11.78 12.12
CA GLY A 286 3.31 -10.74 12.55
C GLY A 286 2.69 -9.33 12.46
N ALA A 287 3.54 -8.32 12.52
CA ALA A 287 3.14 -6.95 12.29
C ALA A 287 2.97 -6.65 10.80
N MET A 288 2.07 -5.72 10.47
CA MET A 288 1.99 -5.14 9.13
C MET A 288 2.34 -3.66 9.18
N GLU A 289 3.19 -3.25 8.26
CA GLU A 289 3.54 -1.86 8.02
C GLU A 289 3.39 -1.55 6.53
N MET A 290 2.60 -0.54 6.20
CA MET A 290 2.48 -0.06 4.83
C MET A 290 2.68 1.45 4.78
N THR A 291 3.52 1.89 3.82
CA THR A 291 3.82 3.30 3.59
C THR A 291 3.61 3.63 2.12
N GLY A 292 2.76 4.62 1.85
CA GLY A 292 2.41 5.00 0.47
C GLY A 292 1.62 3.93 -0.27
N GLY A 293 1.35 4.17 -1.56
CA GLY A 293 0.63 3.24 -2.44
C GLY A 293 -0.85 3.08 -2.12
N LYS A 294 -1.44 1.99 -2.65
CA LYS A 294 -2.87 1.68 -2.51
C LYS A 294 -3.07 0.27 -2.01
N LEU A 295 -4.10 0.12 -1.18
CA LEU A 295 -4.54 -1.16 -0.65
C LEU A 295 -6.03 -1.35 -0.91
N LYS A 296 -6.39 -2.31 -1.73
CA LYS A 296 -7.73 -2.86 -1.79
C LYS A 296 -7.69 -4.25 -1.16
N ALA A 297 -8.50 -4.46 -0.12
CA ALA A 297 -8.53 -5.72 0.62
C ALA A 297 -9.97 -6.16 0.86
N VAL A 298 -10.34 -7.31 0.31
CA VAL A 298 -11.70 -7.85 0.40
C VAL A 298 -11.66 -9.25 1.01
N GLY A 299 -12.42 -9.46 2.07
CA GLY A 299 -12.54 -10.78 2.71
C GLY A 299 -13.98 -11.07 3.14
N GLN A 300 -14.35 -12.35 3.31
CA GLN A 300 -15.65 -12.63 3.92
C GLN A 300 -15.64 -12.32 5.42
N ASN A 301 -14.54 -12.65 6.11
CA ASN A 301 -14.41 -12.34 7.53
C ASN A 301 -13.80 -10.97 7.75
N ASN A 302 -12.57 -10.73 7.25
CA ASN A 302 -11.89 -9.45 7.38
C ASN A 302 -11.31 -9.02 6.02
N GLY A 303 -11.35 -7.73 5.71
CA GLY A 303 -10.54 -7.17 4.63
C GLY A 303 -9.05 -7.27 5.00
N VAL A 304 -8.69 -6.76 6.18
CA VAL A 304 -7.33 -6.80 6.75
C VAL A 304 -7.38 -7.40 8.16
N TYR A 305 -6.61 -8.47 8.40
CA TYR A 305 -6.48 -9.13 9.71
C TYR A 305 -5.02 -9.27 10.12
N ILE A 306 -4.60 -8.54 11.14
CA ILE A 306 -3.21 -8.53 11.62
C ILE A 306 -3.17 -8.98 13.08
N ARG A 307 -2.46 -10.09 13.34
CA ARG A 307 -2.40 -10.66 14.68
C ARG A 307 -1.42 -9.97 15.62
N ASN A 308 -0.78 -8.90 15.17
CA ASN A 308 0.10 -8.05 15.96
C ASN A 308 -0.24 -6.57 15.69
N SER A 309 0.73 -5.70 15.51
CA SER A 309 0.50 -4.29 15.23
C SER A 309 0.25 -4.00 13.75
N LEU A 310 -0.60 -3.02 13.47
CA LEU A 310 -0.86 -2.49 12.13
C LEU A 310 -0.45 -1.02 12.07
N THR A 311 0.38 -0.65 11.10
CA THR A 311 0.73 0.74 10.82
C THR A 311 0.51 1.06 9.36
N LEU A 312 -0.32 2.07 9.08
CA LEU A 312 -0.59 2.60 7.75
C LEU A 312 -0.13 4.05 7.68
N ASN A 313 0.84 4.35 6.81
CA ASN A 313 1.41 5.69 6.65
C ASN A 313 1.10 6.22 5.23
N ASN A 314 0.24 7.23 5.11
CA ASN A 314 -0.13 7.87 3.84
C ASN A 314 -0.62 6.89 2.77
N VAL A 315 -1.42 5.89 3.15
CA VAL A 315 -1.95 4.84 2.27
C VAL A 315 -3.37 5.20 1.82
N GLU A 316 -3.71 4.90 0.56
CA GLU A 316 -5.10 4.89 0.10
C GLU A 316 -5.67 3.48 0.29
N VAL A 317 -6.55 3.29 1.28
CA VAL A 317 -7.13 1.99 1.65
C VAL A 317 -8.60 1.94 1.25
N ASN A 318 -9.00 0.85 0.58
CA ASN A 318 -10.39 0.44 0.41
C ASN A 318 -10.53 -1.01 0.89
N ALA A 319 -11.02 -1.20 2.11
CA ALA A 319 -11.21 -2.50 2.71
C ALA A 319 -12.70 -2.82 2.89
N GLU A 320 -13.07 -4.05 2.59
CA GLU A 320 -14.45 -4.54 2.71
C GLU A 320 -14.48 -5.94 3.35
N CYS A 321 -15.51 -6.22 4.15
CA CYS A 321 -15.80 -7.56 4.62
C CYS A 321 -17.31 -7.84 4.67
N GLU A 322 -17.66 -9.14 4.74
CA GLU A 322 -19.06 -9.57 4.82
C GLU A 322 -19.53 -9.81 6.27
N ASN A 323 -18.65 -10.35 7.15
CA ASN A 323 -19.10 -10.94 8.40
C ASN A 323 -18.58 -10.27 9.67
N TRP A 324 -17.30 -9.87 9.73
CA TRP A 324 -16.65 -9.43 10.97
C TRP A 324 -16.08 -8.02 10.86
N VAL A 325 -14.89 -7.82 11.41
CA VAL A 325 -14.18 -6.52 11.43
C VAL A 325 -13.45 -6.31 10.12
N THR A 326 -13.71 -5.19 9.46
CA THR A 326 -13.10 -4.94 8.13
C THR A 326 -11.60 -4.73 8.22
N ILE A 327 -11.13 -3.86 9.13
CA ILE A 327 -9.70 -3.67 9.41
C ILE A 327 -9.47 -3.98 10.88
N SER A 328 -8.75 -5.07 11.16
CA SER A 328 -8.52 -5.59 12.50
C SER A 328 -7.04 -5.77 12.80
N SER A 329 -6.61 -5.38 14.00
CA SER A 329 -5.33 -5.77 14.59
C SER A 329 -5.54 -6.36 15.98
N MET A 330 -4.67 -7.30 16.39
CA MET A 330 -4.61 -7.83 17.75
C MET A 330 -3.41 -7.20 18.48
N GLY A 331 -3.43 -5.89 18.61
CA GLY A 331 -2.39 -5.05 19.15
C GLY A 331 -2.53 -3.63 18.62
N PRO A 332 -1.55 -2.74 18.82
CA PRO A 332 -1.64 -1.35 18.42
C PRO A 332 -1.91 -1.16 16.92
N MET A 333 -2.84 -0.26 16.60
CA MET A 333 -3.14 0.18 15.23
C MET A 333 -2.85 1.67 15.09
N VAL A 334 -2.11 2.04 14.05
CA VAL A 334 -1.80 3.44 13.73
C VAL A 334 -2.22 3.73 12.29
N LEU A 335 -3.14 4.68 12.14
CA LEU A 335 -3.59 5.23 10.86
C LEU A 335 -3.03 6.65 10.77
N ASN A 336 -1.94 6.83 10.03
CA ASN A 336 -1.18 8.08 9.96
C ASN A 336 -1.24 8.65 8.55
N GLY A 337 -2.10 9.62 8.31
CA GLY A 337 -2.34 10.21 7.00
C GLY A 337 -3.08 9.26 6.04
N GLY A 338 -3.16 9.68 4.79
CA GLY A 338 -3.81 8.92 3.72
C GLY A 338 -5.34 8.97 3.76
N LYS A 339 -5.97 8.02 3.03
CA LYS A 339 -7.42 7.86 2.97
C LYS A 339 -7.77 6.43 3.29
N ILE A 340 -8.53 6.20 4.32
CA ILE A 340 -8.91 4.87 4.78
C ILE A 340 -10.43 4.74 4.66
N LYS A 341 -10.89 3.81 3.81
CA LYS A 341 -12.28 3.41 3.72
C LYS A 341 -12.40 1.96 4.20
N ALA A 342 -13.18 1.74 5.25
CA ALA A 342 -13.48 0.43 5.82
C ALA A 342 -14.98 0.21 5.87
N VAL A 343 -15.48 -0.84 5.21
CA VAL A 343 -16.90 -1.15 5.13
C VAL A 343 -17.13 -2.60 5.54
N SER A 344 -17.80 -2.81 6.68
CA SER A 344 -18.38 -4.10 7.06
C SER A 344 -19.83 -4.15 6.57
N LYS A 345 -20.19 -5.17 5.78
CA LYS A 345 -21.55 -5.35 5.28
C LYS A 345 -22.47 -6.00 6.30
N ASN A 346 -21.91 -6.54 7.39
CA ASN A 346 -22.69 -7.05 8.50
C ASN A 346 -23.26 -5.90 9.33
N ALA A 347 -24.56 -5.70 9.25
CA ALA A 347 -25.25 -4.60 9.94
C ALA A 347 -25.89 -5.01 11.29
N SER A 348 -25.63 -6.22 11.81
CA SER A 348 -26.39 -6.76 12.95
C SER A 348 -25.63 -7.64 13.95
N GLY A 349 -24.29 -7.69 13.92
CA GLY A 349 -23.49 -8.54 14.81
C GLY A 349 -22.61 -7.73 15.76
N ASP A 350 -22.52 -8.13 17.02
CA ASP A 350 -21.72 -7.45 18.07
C ASP A 350 -20.21 -7.34 17.74
N GLU A 351 -19.72 -8.10 16.75
CA GLU A 351 -18.31 -8.11 16.31
C GLU A 351 -18.10 -7.44 14.95
N ALA A 352 -19.08 -6.75 14.38
CA ALA A 352 -19.04 -6.19 13.04
C ALA A 352 -18.58 -4.73 13.03
N ASN A 353 -17.39 -4.47 13.57
CA ASN A 353 -16.76 -3.14 13.51
C ASN A 353 -16.17 -2.89 12.12
N ALA A 354 -16.18 -1.63 11.68
CA ALA A 354 -15.43 -1.27 10.49
C ALA A 354 -13.92 -1.28 10.76
N ILE A 355 -13.46 -0.71 11.88
CA ILE A 355 -12.05 -0.67 12.29
C ILE A 355 -11.95 -0.99 13.78
N TYR A 356 -11.13 -1.98 14.14
CA TYR A 356 -10.97 -2.37 15.54
C TYR A 356 -9.55 -2.85 15.88
N ALA A 357 -9.00 -2.34 16.99
CA ALA A 357 -7.75 -2.78 17.58
C ALA A 357 -8.03 -3.56 18.87
N GLY A 358 -7.98 -4.89 18.79
CA GLY A 358 -8.19 -5.80 19.92
C GLY A 358 -6.91 -6.08 20.70
N ASN A 359 -7.05 -6.53 21.96
CA ASN A 359 -5.94 -7.04 22.75
C ASN A 359 -5.43 -8.38 22.18
N ARG A 360 -4.13 -8.60 22.27
CA ARG A 360 -3.53 -9.89 22.02
C ARG A 360 -3.23 -10.59 23.34
N TYR A 361 -3.75 -11.79 23.49
CA TYR A 361 -3.55 -12.63 24.67
C TYR A 361 -2.59 -13.79 24.37
N ASP A 362 -1.89 -14.27 25.38
CA ASP A 362 -1.31 -15.61 25.39
C ASP A 362 -2.37 -16.67 25.73
N GLY A 363 -1.99 -17.93 25.74
CA GLY A 363 -2.92 -19.02 26.08
C GLY A 363 -3.44 -19.00 27.53
N ASP A 364 -2.87 -18.19 28.40
CA ASP A 364 -3.16 -18.07 29.85
C ASP A 364 -3.93 -16.78 30.19
N GLU A 365 -4.53 -16.10 29.21
CA GLU A 365 -5.30 -14.84 29.32
C GLU A 365 -4.45 -13.61 29.74
N GLU A 366 -3.12 -13.69 29.73
CA GLU A 366 -2.27 -12.51 29.92
C GLU A 366 -2.24 -11.66 28.64
N ILE A 367 -2.41 -10.33 28.79
CA ILE A 367 -2.33 -9.40 27.65
C ILE A 367 -0.87 -9.26 27.22
N LEU A 368 -0.53 -9.81 26.05
CA LEU A 368 0.78 -9.67 25.43
C LEU A 368 0.96 -8.33 24.70
N ALA A 369 -0.14 -7.77 24.19
CA ALA A 369 -0.17 -6.46 23.56
C ALA A 369 -1.56 -5.85 23.73
N GLU A 370 -1.62 -4.62 24.23
CA GLU A 370 -2.85 -3.87 24.35
C GLU A 370 -3.29 -3.37 22.97
N GLY A 371 -4.57 -3.56 22.65
CA GLY A 371 -5.18 -3.06 21.43
C GLY A 371 -5.50 -1.59 21.57
N SER A 372 -4.68 -0.73 21.00
CA SER A 372 -4.92 0.72 20.95
C SER A 372 -5.07 1.19 19.50
N LEU A 373 -5.92 2.19 19.26
CA LEU A 373 -6.11 2.80 17.95
C LEU A 373 -5.64 4.25 17.97
N THR A 374 -4.72 4.61 17.08
CA THR A 374 -4.29 6.00 16.88
C THR A 374 -4.60 6.44 15.46
N ILE A 375 -5.35 7.54 15.32
CA ILE A 375 -5.68 8.16 14.03
C ILE A 375 -5.10 9.57 14.02
N LYS A 376 -4.18 9.88 13.10
CA LYS A 376 -3.44 11.13 13.07
C LYS A 376 -2.90 11.52 11.70
N GLY A 377 -2.13 12.61 11.61
CA GLY A 377 -1.40 13.02 10.40
C GLY A 377 -2.33 13.44 9.25
N ASN A 378 -3.46 14.06 9.57
CA ASN A 378 -4.51 14.43 8.61
C ASN A 378 -5.15 13.22 7.90
N ALA A 379 -5.19 12.07 8.58
CA ALA A 379 -5.86 10.89 8.04
C ALA A 379 -7.33 11.17 7.77
N LYS A 380 -7.82 10.71 6.61
CA LYS A 380 -9.24 10.74 6.25
C LYS A 380 -9.81 9.34 6.37
N VAL A 381 -10.69 9.14 7.32
CA VAL A 381 -11.25 7.84 7.64
C VAL A 381 -12.75 7.84 7.37
N TYR A 382 -13.20 6.90 6.55
CA TYR A 382 -14.61 6.55 6.43
C TYR A 382 -14.80 5.12 6.96
N ALA A 383 -15.62 4.95 7.96
CA ALA A 383 -15.90 3.68 8.61
C ALA A 383 -17.41 3.40 8.60
N SER A 384 -17.83 2.25 8.07
CA SER A 384 -19.23 1.84 8.03
C SER A 384 -19.41 0.37 8.42
N GLY A 385 -20.35 0.08 9.31
CA GLY A 385 -20.63 -1.25 9.81
C GLY A 385 -21.70 -1.24 10.91
N TYR A 386 -21.81 -2.33 11.67
CA TYR A 386 -22.66 -2.34 12.87
C TYR A 386 -22.11 -1.34 13.90
N GLN A 387 -20.82 -1.43 14.20
CA GLN A 387 -20.07 -0.39 14.92
C GLN A 387 -19.03 0.25 13.98
N GLY A 388 -18.69 1.51 14.25
CA GLY A 388 -17.74 2.24 13.42
C GLY A 388 -16.28 1.89 13.75
N ILE A 389 -15.70 2.61 14.72
CA ILE A 389 -14.30 2.43 15.13
C ILE A 389 -14.18 2.13 16.63
N GLY A 390 -13.14 1.38 17.02
CA GLY A 390 -12.90 1.13 18.44
C GLY A 390 -11.60 0.39 18.72
N SER A 391 -11.35 0.22 20.02
CA SER A 391 -10.22 -0.58 20.53
C SER A 391 -10.54 -1.13 21.92
N ASP A 392 -9.88 -2.21 22.33
CA ASP A 392 -9.95 -2.71 23.72
C ASP A 392 -9.25 -1.77 24.70
N GLY A 393 -8.21 -1.07 24.24
CA GLY A 393 -7.51 -0.05 25.00
C GLY A 393 -7.97 1.36 24.63
N GLN A 394 -7.03 2.27 24.43
CA GLN A 394 -7.30 3.68 24.14
C GLN A 394 -7.43 3.94 22.63
N THR A 395 -8.51 4.62 22.23
CA THR A 395 -8.58 5.28 20.90
C THR A 395 -8.11 6.72 21.02
N THR A 396 -7.03 7.08 20.31
CA THR A 396 -6.45 8.43 20.31
C THR A 396 -6.63 9.08 18.96
N ILE A 397 -7.22 10.28 18.92
CA ILE A 397 -7.45 11.05 17.70
C ILE A 397 -6.55 12.27 17.70
N GLY A 398 -5.57 12.32 16.81
CA GLY A 398 -4.75 13.50 16.50
C GLY A 398 -5.42 14.36 15.43
N GLU A 399 -4.65 14.94 14.50
CA GLU A 399 -5.21 15.64 13.33
C GLU A 399 -5.85 14.65 12.37
N ALA A 400 -7.18 14.74 12.18
CA ALA A 400 -7.94 13.79 11.38
C ALA A 400 -9.28 14.35 10.90
N ASP A 401 -9.83 13.71 9.86
CA ASP A 401 -11.18 13.89 9.33
C ASP A 401 -11.85 12.50 9.29
N ILE A 402 -12.75 12.24 10.24
CA ILE A 402 -13.31 10.91 10.50
C ILE A 402 -14.81 10.95 10.31
N GLU A 403 -15.31 10.28 9.28
CA GLU A 403 -16.74 10.07 9.03
C GLU A 403 -17.11 8.61 9.34
N ILE A 404 -18.09 8.41 10.20
CA ILE A 404 -18.58 7.11 10.63
C ILE A 404 -20.07 7.03 10.32
N ASP A 405 -20.47 5.95 9.62
CA ASP A 405 -21.85 5.65 9.29
C ASP A 405 -22.17 4.22 9.73
N SER A 406 -22.51 4.07 11.00
CA SER A 406 -22.79 2.79 11.66
C SER A 406 -24.29 2.59 11.86
N THR A 407 -24.70 1.37 12.19
CA THR A 407 -26.12 1.06 12.50
C THR A 407 -26.43 1.04 13.99
N ASP A 408 -25.43 0.91 14.85
CA ASP A 408 -25.56 0.88 16.30
C ASP A 408 -24.78 2.02 16.97
N SER A 409 -23.46 1.92 17.00
CA SER A 409 -22.60 2.91 17.65
C SER A 409 -21.43 3.32 16.78
N SER A 410 -21.10 4.63 16.77
CA SER A 410 -20.03 5.14 15.94
C SER A 410 -18.65 4.82 16.49
N ILE A 411 -18.42 5.07 17.77
CA ILE A 411 -17.12 4.87 18.43
C ILE A 411 -17.30 4.05 19.71
N VAL A 412 -16.45 3.05 19.86
CA VAL A 412 -16.28 2.29 21.10
C VAL A 412 -15.21 3.00 21.94
N TYR A 413 -15.54 3.33 23.19
CA TYR A 413 -14.67 4.07 24.12
C TYR A 413 -13.65 3.13 24.79
N PRO A 414 -12.60 3.68 25.44
CA PRO A 414 -12.30 5.10 25.69
C PRO A 414 -11.73 5.85 24.48
N VAL A 415 -12.09 7.12 24.34
CA VAL A 415 -11.62 8.00 23.26
C VAL A 415 -10.92 9.20 23.85
N GLN A 416 -9.79 9.58 23.30
CA GLN A 416 -9.01 10.75 23.71
C GLN A 416 -8.60 11.57 22.48
N ILE A 417 -8.70 12.88 22.58
CA ILE A 417 -8.07 13.79 21.63
C ILE A 417 -6.61 13.97 22.04
N GLU A 418 -5.68 13.77 21.10
CA GLU A 418 -4.24 13.90 21.32
C GLU A 418 -3.89 15.31 21.83
N ASN A 419 -2.97 15.41 22.79
CA ASN A 419 -2.52 16.68 23.34
C ASN A 419 -2.02 17.63 22.24
N GLY A 420 -2.46 18.89 22.28
CA GLY A 420 -2.16 19.89 21.26
C GLY A 420 -3.16 19.93 20.12
N ASN A 421 -4.13 19.03 20.10
CA ASN A 421 -5.24 19.03 19.15
C ASN A 421 -6.56 19.38 19.86
N LYS A 422 -7.52 19.83 19.07
CA LYS A 422 -8.91 20.07 19.49
C LYS A 422 -9.88 19.64 18.42
N ILE A 423 -11.13 19.45 18.81
CA ILE A 423 -12.22 19.22 17.87
C ILE A 423 -12.54 20.57 17.20
N LEU A 424 -12.45 20.58 15.87
CA LEU A 424 -12.77 21.74 15.03
C LEU A 424 -14.23 21.69 14.52
N SER A 425 -14.76 20.48 14.33
CA SER A 425 -16.13 20.23 13.93
C SER A 425 -16.61 18.90 14.48
N LEU A 426 -17.82 18.88 15.00
CA LEU A 426 -18.49 17.67 15.47
C LEU A 426 -19.92 17.67 14.99
N MET A 427 -20.30 16.63 14.25
CA MET A 427 -21.68 16.39 13.82
C MET A 427 -22.07 14.97 14.20
N GLY A 428 -23.30 14.77 14.62
CA GLY A 428 -23.78 13.43 14.96
C GLY A 428 -25.29 13.31 14.93
N GLY A 429 -25.75 12.07 14.86
CA GLY A 429 -27.17 11.74 14.79
C GLY A 429 -27.41 10.25 14.57
N LYS A 430 -28.65 9.90 14.25
CA LYS A 430 -29.02 8.52 13.91
C LYS A 430 -28.53 8.09 12.52
N ASN A 431 -28.40 9.03 11.62
CA ASN A 431 -27.90 8.86 10.26
C ASN A 431 -27.40 10.22 9.73
N LYS A 432 -26.79 10.22 8.58
CA LYS A 432 -26.20 11.41 7.95
C LYS A 432 -27.24 12.51 7.69
N GLU A 433 -28.46 12.15 7.28
CA GLU A 433 -29.52 13.10 6.93
C GLU A 433 -30.09 13.81 8.17
N SER A 434 -30.08 13.16 9.33
CA SER A 434 -30.57 13.70 10.61
C SER A 434 -29.46 14.28 11.50
N ALA A 435 -28.21 14.26 11.02
CA ALA A 435 -27.07 14.74 11.80
C ALA A 435 -27.14 16.25 12.03
N THR A 436 -26.83 16.64 13.26
CA THR A 436 -26.76 18.05 13.71
C THR A 436 -25.36 18.36 14.24
N VAL A 437 -25.06 19.63 14.35
CA VAL A 437 -23.84 20.09 15.05
C VAL A 437 -24.00 19.80 16.53
N LEU A 438 -22.98 19.19 17.11
CA LEU A 438 -22.91 18.81 18.51
C LEU A 438 -21.85 19.65 19.22
N ASP A 439 -22.10 19.97 20.51
CA ASP A 439 -21.08 20.57 21.36
C ASP A 439 -20.23 19.44 21.98
N PRO A 440 -18.91 19.40 21.78
CA PRO A 440 -18.06 18.39 22.37
C PRO A 440 -18.12 18.31 23.90
N ASP A 441 -18.42 19.43 24.57
CA ASP A 441 -18.49 19.52 26.04
C ASP A 441 -19.76 18.87 26.61
N ASP A 442 -20.76 18.58 25.77
CA ASP A 442 -22.00 17.91 26.15
C ASP A 442 -21.82 16.38 26.28
N PHE A 443 -20.65 15.80 25.92
CA PHE A 443 -20.45 14.36 25.84
C PHE A 443 -19.35 13.85 26.77
N VAL A 444 -19.51 12.59 27.18
CA VAL A 444 -18.48 11.81 27.86
C VAL A 444 -17.69 11.01 26.81
N TRP A 445 -16.37 11.13 26.84
CA TRP A 445 -15.45 10.55 25.85
C TRP A 445 -14.68 9.33 26.37
N ASP A 446 -14.53 9.19 27.68
CA ASP A 446 -13.60 8.24 28.31
C ASP A 446 -14.30 7.08 29.02
N SER A 447 -15.63 7.04 29.06
CA SER A 447 -16.37 5.98 29.74
C SER A 447 -17.75 5.70 29.15
N PRO A 448 -18.30 4.48 29.37
CA PRO A 448 -19.67 4.14 28.99
C PRO A 448 -20.67 4.96 29.81
N SER A 449 -21.31 5.91 29.17
CA SER A 449 -22.34 6.75 29.74
C SER A 449 -23.54 6.83 28.80
N PRO A 450 -24.77 7.06 29.31
CA PRO A 450 -25.89 7.45 28.46
C PRO A 450 -25.59 8.63 27.55
N ASP A 451 -24.67 9.49 27.94
CA ASP A 451 -24.28 10.71 27.23
C ASP A 451 -22.95 10.55 26.46
N CYS A 452 -22.49 9.32 26.18
CA CYS A 452 -21.27 9.10 25.41
C CYS A 452 -21.48 9.44 23.93
N ILE A 453 -20.44 10.01 23.32
CA ILE A 453 -20.45 10.41 21.89
C ILE A 453 -20.69 9.22 20.96
N GLY A 454 -20.22 8.03 21.34
CA GLY A 454 -20.32 6.80 20.56
C GLY A 454 -21.74 6.30 20.32
N LYS A 455 -22.74 6.78 21.06
CA LYS A 455 -24.16 6.43 20.83
C LYS A 455 -24.79 7.06 19.58
N ASN A 456 -24.13 8.02 18.97
CA ASN A 456 -24.53 8.50 17.65
C ASN A 456 -24.13 7.46 16.61
N ALA A 457 -25.10 6.89 15.88
CA ALA A 457 -24.81 5.94 14.83
C ALA A 457 -24.06 6.60 13.65
N TYR A 458 -24.41 7.84 13.32
CA TYR A 458 -23.63 8.70 12.44
C TYR A 458 -22.81 9.69 13.25
N LEU A 459 -21.51 9.81 12.89
CA LEU A 459 -20.61 10.77 13.53
C LEU A 459 -19.60 11.28 12.49
N HIS A 460 -19.39 12.60 12.48
CA HIS A 460 -18.32 13.22 11.70
C HIS A 460 -17.51 14.12 12.61
N ILE A 461 -16.24 13.77 12.80
CA ILE A 461 -15.29 14.48 13.66
C ILE A 461 -14.17 15.04 12.79
N ILE A 462 -13.91 16.33 12.91
CA ILE A 462 -12.71 16.98 12.37
C ILE A 462 -11.90 17.50 13.53
N THR A 463 -10.64 17.11 13.61
CA THR A 463 -9.69 17.55 14.62
C THR A 463 -8.50 18.24 13.99
N GLY A 464 -7.84 19.11 14.76
CA GLY A 464 -6.65 19.83 14.30
C GLY A 464 -5.91 20.51 15.44
N ALA A 465 -4.71 21.03 15.15
CA ALA A 465 -3.84 21.64 16.14
C ALA A 465 -4.50 22.84 16.83
N VAL A 466 -4.27 22.96 18.13
CA VAL A 466 -4.55 24.19 18.87
C VAL A 466 -3.50 25.21 18.46
N ALA A 467 -3.90 26.34 17.87
CA ALA A 467 -2.99 27.46 17.65
C ALA A 467 -2.40 27.87 19.00
N GLY A 468 -1.06 27.75 19.16
CA GLY A 468 -0.38 28.11 20.39
C GLY A 468 -0.60 29.59 20.72
N PRO A 469 -0.69 29.97 22.01
CA PRO A 469 -0.60 31.38 22.41
C PRO A 469 0.83 31.84 22.10
N ASP A 470 0.97 32.89 21.29
CA ASP A 470 2.19 33.64 21.01
C ASP A 470 3.25 32.96 20.09
N GLU A 471 3.06 33.07 18.80
CA GLU A 471 4.14 33.60 17.96
C GLU A 471 3.69 34.97 17.43
N THR A 472 4.02 36.01 18.17
CA THR A 472 4.04 37.37 17.61
C THR A 472 5.10 37.35 16.48
N PRO A 473 4.73 37.63 15.23
CA PRO A 473 5.72 37.66 14.14
C PRO A 473 6.75 38.73 14.45
N ASP A 474 8.03 38.34 14.45
CA ASP A 474 9.14 39.29 14.47
C ASP A 474 8.98 40.28 13.29
N PRO A 475 8.89 41.60 13.54
CA PRO A 475 8.65 42.60 12.49
C PRO A 475 9.77 42.70 11.45
N GLY A 476 10.80 41.87 11.52
CA GLY A 476 11.99 41.90 10.67
C GLY A 476 12.17 40.77 9.67
N SER A 477 11.36 39.70 9.71
CA SER A 477 11.42 38.61 8.73
C SER A 477 10.24 38.73 7.78
N GLY A 478 10.52 38.98 6.50
CA GLY A 478 9.52 39.10 5.44
C GLY A 478 8.81 37.79 5.12
N TYR A 479 8.14 37.20 6.12
CA TYR A 479 7.26 36.06 5.94
C TYR A 479 5.81 36.54 5.84
N ASP A 480 5.16 36.21 4.73
CA ASP A 480 3.74 36.43 4.49
C ASP A 480 2.91 35.79 5.63
N ALA A 481 2.24 36.62 6.43
CA ALA A 481 1.35 36.21 7.50
C ALA A 481 0.07 35.48 7.05
N SER A 482 0.05 34.93 5.80
CA SER A 482 -1.03 34.13 5.24
C SER A 482 -0.97 32.64 5.61
N SER A 483 0.08 32.19 6.35
CA SER A 483 0.31 30.76 6.54
C SER A 483 -0.19 30.14 7.85
N ALA A 484 -0.44 30.92 8.91
CA ALA A 484 -0.77 30.32 10.21
C ALA A 484 -2.28 30.07 10.45
N ALA A 485 -3.16 30.97 9.97
CA ALA A 485 -4.61 30.71 10.04
C ALA A 485 -5.16 30.02 8.78
N GLY A 486 -4.44 30.14 7.65
CA GLY A 486 -4.73 29.45 6.41
C GLY A 486 -4.25 28.00 6.37
N GLY A 487 -3.29 27.60 7.19
CA GLY A 487 -2.68 26.26 7.17
C GLY A 487 -3.64 25.15 7.54
N ALA A 488 -4.49 25.34 8.53
CA ALA A 488 -5.50 24.34 8.93
C ALA A 488 -6.66 24.21 7.89
N ILE A 489 -6.91 25.28 7.13
CA ILE A 489 -8.00 25.31 6.12
C ILE A 489 -7.43 25.05 4.69
N ALA A 490 -6.17 25.42 4.43
CA ALA A 490 -5.53 25.20 3.13
C ALA A 490 -5.10 23.71 2.92
N ALA A 491 -4.84 22.95 3.98
CA ALA A 491 -4.59 21.51 3.87
C ALA A 491 -5.83 20.72 3.38
N VAL A 492 -7.03 21.30 3.48
CA VAL A 492 -8.28 20.74 2.93
C VAL A 492 -8.42 21.02 1.42
N ALA A 493 -7.62 21.93 0.85
CA ALA A 493 -7.83 22.41 -0.53
C ALA A 493 -7.00 21.70 -1.62
N VAL A 494 -6.11 20.74 -1.28
CA VAL A 494 -5.21 20.11 -2.26
C VAL A 494 -5.52 18.62 -2.45
N GLY A 495 -6.58 18.30 -3.10
CA GLY A 495 -6.86 16.95 -3.60
C GLY A 495 -8.31 16.67 -3.98
N GLY A 496 -8.61 16.67 -5.25
CA GLY A 496 -9.73 16.05 -5.95
C GLY A 496 -11.18 16.10 -5.39
N ALA A 497 -12.15 15.86 -6.24
CA ALA A 497 -13.60 16.05 -6.04
C ALA A 497 -14.27 15.50 -4.74
N ALA A 498 -13.63 14.59 -4.01
CA ALA A 498 -14.12 14.11 -2.71
C ALA A 498 -13.89 15.10 -1.55
N ILE A 499 -12.99 16.05 -1.72
CA ILE A 499 -12.67 17.10 -0.74
C ILE A 499 -13.75 18.22 -0.76
N TRP A 500 -14.43 18.38 -1.88
CA TRP A 500 -15.43 19.43 -2.05
C TRP A 500 -16.61 19.29 -1.08
N GLY A 501 -17.07 18.08 -0.80
CA GLY A 501 -18.18 17.84 0.14
C GLY A 501 -17.84 18.22 1.58
N GLY A 502 -16.67 17.79 2.09
CA GLY A 502 -16.23 18.10 3.46
C GLY A 502 -15.89 19.57 3.66
N TYR A 503 -15.23 20.21 2.69
CA TYR A 503 -14.96 21.65 2.67
C TYR A 503 -16.25 22.47 2.66
N GLU A 504 -17.22 22.09 1.82
CA GLU A 504 -18.52 22.77 1.72
C GLU A 504 -19.31 22.70 3.03
N ILE A 505 -19.31 21.55 3.71
CA ILE A 505 -20.04 21.35 4.96
C ILE A 505 -19.32 22.09 6.10
N ALA A 506 -18.03 21.89 6.29
CA ALA A 506 -17.26 22.52 7.35
C ALA A 506 -17.29 24.05 7.27
N THR A 507 -17.07 24.61 6.08
CA THR A 507 -17.13 26.07 5.89
C THR A 507 -18.54 26.64 6.04
N ARG A 508 -19.60 25.88 5.68
CA ARG A 508 -20.99 26.31 5.95
C ARG A 508 -21.28 26.36 7.44
N VAL A 509 -20.90 25.33 8.20
CA VAL A 509 -21.11 25.27 9.66
C VAL A 509 -20.40 26.43 10.35
N ILE A 510 -19.13 26.66 10.04
CA ILE A 510 -18.35 27.77 10.59
C ILE A 510 -18.99 29.11 10.24
N LEU A 511 -19.44 29.30 8.99
CA LEU A 511 -20.07 30.54 8.55
C LEU A 511 -21.45 30.78 9.18
N HIS A 512 -22.24 29.73 9.41
CA HIS A 512 -23.51 29.88 10.14
C HIS A 512 -23.31 30.25 11.62
N GLY A 513 -22.19 29.85 12.23
CA GLY A 513 -21.82 30.28 13.59
C GLY A 513 -21.16 31.66 13.68
N LEU A 514 -20.52 32.12 12.60
CA LEU A 514 -19.80 33.40 12.55
C LEU A 514 -20.66 34.56 12.03
N LEU A 515 -21.50 34.29 11.03
CA LEU A 515 -22.35 35.32 10.39
C LEU A 515 -23.61 35.59 11.22
N PRO A 516 -24.22 36.78 11.14
CA PRO A 516 -25.47 37.06 11.81
C PRO A 516 -26.57 36.06 11.47
N GLU A 517 -27.43 35.76 12.44
CA GLU A 517 -28.55 34.83 12.28
C GLU A 517 -29.43 35.19 11.06
N GLY A 518 -29.61 34.24 10.15
CA GLY A 518 -30.36 34.43 8.91
C GLY A 518 -29.59 35.11 7.78
N ALA A 519 -28.33 35.49 7.96
CA ALA A 519 -27.54 36.09 6.87
C ALA A 519 -27.14 35.03 5.84
N ALA A 520 -27.34 35.38 4.54
CA ALA A 520 -26.84 34.54 3.45
C ALA A 520 -25.30 34.55 3.41
N ILE A 521 -24.69 33.40 3.14
CA ILE A 521 -23.23 33.31 2.96
C ILE A 521 -22.84 34.11 1.70
N PRO A 522 -21.95 35.12 1.83
CA PRO A 522 -21.55 35.95 0.68
C PRO A 522 -20.84 35.11 -0.39
N ALA A 523 -21.32 35.23 -1.64
CA ALA A 523 -20.75 34.52 -2.79
C ALA A 523 -19.65 35.34 -3.51
N ASN A 524 -19.65 36.66 -3.34
CA ASN A 524 -18.70 37.56 -3.97
C ASN A 524 -18.22 38.66 -3.01
N ARG A 525 -17.22 39.39 -3.45
CA ARG A 525 -16.55 40.43 -2.63
C ARG A 525 -17.48 41.56 -2.24
N GLY A 526 -18.39 41.97 -3.14
CA GLY A 526 -19.36 43.03 -2.88
C GLY A 526 -20.35 42.66 -1.77
N GLN A 527 -20.90 41.44 -1.83
CA GLN A 527 -21.80 40.93 -0.79
C GLN A 527 -21.10 40.85 0.58
N LEU A 528 -19.83 40.39 0.62
CA LEU A 528 -19.08 40.34 1.84
C LEU A 528 -18.80 41.74 2.43
N ALA A 529 -18.36 42.68 1.61
CA ALA A 529 -18.16 44.07 2.04
C ALA A 529 -19.44 44.72 2.57
N LEU A 530 -20.56 44.51 1.87
CA LEU A 530 -21.87 45.06 2.26
C LEU A 530 -22.36 44.46 3.59
N LEU A 531 -22.17 43.16 3.80
CA LEU A 531 -22.52 42.47 5.04
C LEU A 531 -21.69 43.03 6.22
N ILE A 532 -20.35 43.08 6.09
CA ILE A 532 -19.48 43.62 7.14
C ILE A 532 -19.79 45.06 7.49
N TRP A 533 -19.98 45.89 6.48
CA TRP A 533 -20.31 47.31 6.64
C TRP A 533 -21.66 47.50 7.33
N THR A 534 -22.65 46.66 7.00
CA THR A 534 -23.98 46.69 7.62
C THR A 534 -23.88 46.30 9.10
N GLU A 535 -23.18 45.25 9.44
CA GLU A 535 -22.99 44.80 10.82
C GLU A 535 -22.18 45.79 11.69
N LYS A 536 -21.32 46.61 11.07
CA LYS A 536 -20.62 47.71 11.73
C LYS A 536 -21.51 48.98 11.87
N GLY A 537 -22.77 48.93 11.49
CA GLY A 537 -23.72 50.04 11.62
C GLY A 537 -23.64 51.07 10.48
N LYS A 538 -23.17 50.68 9.31
CA LYS A 538 -23.06 51.51 8.08
C LYS A 538 -22.26 52.79 8.27
N PRO A 539 -21.00 52.73 8.79
CA PRO A 539 -20.19 53.92 8.99
C PRO A 539 -19.85 54.60 7.67
N GLU A 540 -19.87 55.95 7.65
CA GLU A 540 -19.44 56.70 6.47
C GLU A 540 -17.93 56.52 6.23
N PRO A 541 -17.47 56.20 5.01
CA PRO A 541 -16.04 56.13 4.69
C PRO A 541 -15.39 57.52 4.81
N ALA A 542 -14.10 57.53 5.16
CA ALA A 542 -13.34 58.76 5.32
C ALA A 542 -13.12 59.50 3.99
N ALA A 543 -12.98 58.74 2.90
CA ALA A 543 -12.85 59.26 1.55
C ALA A 543 -14.13 59.02 0.74
N GLN A 544 -14.37 59.85 -0.28
CA GLN A 544 -15.46 59.61 -1.23
C GLN A 544 -15.21 58.29 -1.97
N PRO A 545 -16.22 57.42 -2.15
CA PRO A 545 -16.09 56.19 -2.91
C PRO A 545 -15.60 56.45 -4.33
N ALA A 546 -14.49 55.80 -4.71
CA ALA A 546 -13.80 56.11 -5.97
C ALA A 546 -13.60 54.88 -6.89
N PHE A 547 -14.20 53.71 -6.59
CA PHE A 547 -14.05 52.52 -7.41
C PHE A 547 -14.91 52.57 -8.67
N ALA A 548 -14.25 52.54 -9.83
CA ALA A 548 -14.88 52.68 -11.14
C ALA A 548 -15.82 51.49 -11.51
N ASP A 549 -15.68 50.38 -10.84
CA ASP A 549 -16.42 49.13 -11.09
C ASP A 549 -17.56 48.86 -10.08
N VAL A 550 -17.88 49.85 -9.21
CA VAL A 550 -18.95 49.72 -8.22
C VAL A 550 -20.00 50.77 -8.45
N ALA A 551 -21.15 50.39 -9.05
CA ALA A 551 -22.20 51.32 -9.41
C ALA A 551 -23.25 51.57 -8.30
N ASP A 552 -23.46 50.59 -7.41
CA ASP A 552 -24.42 50.71 -6.29
C ASP A 552 -23.85 51.62 -5.21
N PRO A 553 -24.59 52.64 -4.73
CA PRO A 553 -24.08 53.62 -3.78
C PRO A 553 -23.75 53.03 -2.39
N ASP A 554 -24.55 52.07 -1.89
CA ASP A 554 -24.31 51.43 -0.60
C ASP A 554 -23.13 50.49 -0.69
N MET A 555 -23.02 49.74 -1.78
CA MET A 555 -21.88 48.89 -2.05
C MET A 555 -20.59 49.70 -2.25
N ALA A 556 -20.66 50.85 -2.90
CA ALA A 556 -19.51 51.73 -3.07
C ALA A 556 -18.98 52.26 -1.73
N LYS A 557 -19.88 52.65 -0.81
CA LYS A 557 -19.52 53.04 0.56
C LYS A 557 -18.93 51.86 1.33
N ALA A 558 -19.54 50.69 1.26
CA ALA A 558 -19.08 49.47 1.91
C ALA A 558 -17.66 49.06 1.42
N ALA A 559 -17.44 49.07 0.11
CA ALA A 559 -16.15 48.76 -0.50
C ALA A 559 -15.07 49.74 -0.07
N GLN A 560 -15.39 51.06 -0.11
CA GLN A 560 -14.47 52.11 0.30
C GLN A 560 -14.12 51.97 1.79
N TRP A 561 -15.10 51.79 2.67
CA TRP A 561 -14.90 51.66 4.09
C TRP A 561 -14.09 50.38 4.43
N CYS A 562 -14.43 49.21 3.86
CA CYS A 562 -13.68 47.99 4.07
C CYS A 562 -12.22 48.09 3.63
N THR A 563 -11.95 48.84 2.56
CA THR A 563 -10.59 49.09 2.08
C THR A 563 -9.82 50.00 3.04
N GLU A 564 -10.46 51.09 3.52
CA GLU A 564 -9.88 52.00 4.51
C GLU A 564 -9.55 51.31 5.85
N GLN A 565 -10.42 50.38 6.30
CA GLN A 565 -10.16 49.57 7.49
C GLN A 565 -9.14 48.44 7.26
N GLY A 566 -8.64 48.29 6.02
CA GLY A 566 -7.71 47.24 5.68
C GLY A 566 -8.31 45.82 5.75
N THR A 567 -9.62 45.66 5.89
CA THR A 567 -10.28 44.36 5.94
C THR A 567 -10.31 43.69 4.57
N MET A 568 -10.42 44.49 3.51
CA MET A 568 -10.40 44.01 2.13
C MET A 568 -9.42 44.88 1.30
N ALA A 569 -8.70 44.31 0.37
CA ALA A 569 -7.79 45.04 -0.50
C ALA A 569 -8.45 45.43 -1.81
N ALA A 570 -8.20 46.64 -2.32
CA ALA A 570 -8.56 47.07 -3.67
C ALA A 570 -7.39 46.78 -4.65
N LYS A 571 -7.72 46.65 -5.94
CA LYS A 571 -6.78 46.49 -7.05
C LYS A 571 -6.70 47.78 -7.88
N GLY A 572 -5.91 48.73 -7.42
CA GLY A 572 -5.84 50.05 -8.02
C GLY A 572 -7.14 50.83 -7.81
N ASP A 573 -7.77 51.29 -8.90
CA ASP A 573 -9.07 51.99 -8.92
C ASP A 573 -10.29 51.06 -8.99
N ARG A 574 -10.12 49.78 -8.79
CA ARG A 574 -11.17 48.75 -8.84
C ARG A 574 -11.27 47.96 -7.55
N PHE A 575 -12.50 47.65 -7.13
CA PHE A 575 -12.82 46.80 -5.98
C PHE A 575 -13.08 45.35 -6.38
N ASP A 576 -13.55 45.11 -7.61
CA ASP A 576 -13.99 43.81 -8.15
C ASP A 576 -15.17 43.21 -7.34
N PRO A 577 -16.32 43.89 -7.27
CA PRO A 577 -17.44 43.50 -6.41
C PRO A 577 -18.03 42.15 -6.77
N GLU A 578 -17.99 41.74 -8.05
CA GLU A 578 -18.48 40.46 -8.54
C GLU A 578 -17.43 39.35 -8.42
N GLY A 579 -16.19 39.69 -7.99
CA GLY A 579 -15.13 38.74 -7.80
C GLY A 579 -15.51 37.64 -6.81
N TRP A 580 -15.44 36.38 -7.26
CA TRP A 580 -15.77 35.22 -6.45
C TRP A 580 -14.98 35.19 -5.14
N THR A 581 -15.69 34.98 -4.03
CA THR A 581 -15.07 34.89 -2.70
C THR A 581 -15.33 33.51 -2.13
N PRO A 582 -14.29 32.66 -2.10
CA PRO A 582 -14.40 31.33 -1.49
C PRO A 582 -14.73 31.44 0.00
N LYS A 583 -15.46 30.47 0.56
CA LYS A 583 -15.96 30.49 1.94
C LYS A 583 -14.87 30.67 2.99
N PHE A 584 -13.69 30.09 2.80
CA PHE A 584 -12.56 30.32 3.70
C PHE A 584 -12.11 31.80 3.73
N LYS A 585 -12.20 32.47 2.58
CA LYS A 585 -11.87 33.90 2.50
C LYS A 585 -12.94 34.76 3.16
N VAL A 586 -14.20 34.33 3.12
CA VAL A 586 -15.28 34.97 3.90
C VAL A 586 -14.96 34.90 5.39
N ILE A 587 -14.57 33.70 5.89
CA ILE A 587 -14.17 33.48 7.30
C ILE A 587 -12.98 34.36 7.67
N GLU A 588 -11.94 34.39 6.87
CA GLU A 588 -10.74 35.20 7.09
C GLU A 588 -11.05 36.69 7.21
N VAL A 589 -11.77 37.22 6.23
CA VAL A 589 -12.12 38.65 6.18
C VAL A 589 -13.10 39.01 7.30
N TRP A 590 -14.04 38.11 7.62
CA TRP A 590 -14.97 38.31 8.74
C TRP A 590 -14.24 38.40 10.07
N ASN A 591 -13.36 37.44 10.37
CA ASN A 591 -12.56 37.45 11.62
C ASN A 591 -11.65 38.69 11.71
N LYS A 592 -11.16 39.19 10.59
CA LYS A 592 -10.40 40.43 10.55
C LYS A 592 -11.25 41.66 10.86
N ALA A 593 -12.50 41.65 10.41
CA ALA A 593 -13.47 42.72 10.70
C ALA A 593 -14.05 42.65 12.12
N PHE A 594 -14.18 41.43 12.67
CA PHE A 594 -14.74 41.14 13.99
C PHE A 594 -13.78 40.23 14.75
N PRO A 595 -12.61 40.73 15.22
CA PRO A 595 -11.68 39.92 16.00
C PRO A 595 -12.35 39.49 17.28
N ALA A 596 -12.17 38.21 17.67
CA ALA A 596 -12.60 37.72 18.97
C ALA A 596 -11.93 38.53 20.07
N ALA A 597 -12.69 38.95 21.08
CA ALA A 597 -12.23 39.79 22.18
C ALA A 597 -11.29 39.02 23.12
#